data_80597f168edc5fc131665f412eb80461
#
_entry.id   80597f168edc5fc131665f412eb80461
#
_cell.length_a   1.000
_cell.length_b   1.000
_cell.length_c   1.000
_cell.angle_alpha   90.00
_cell.angle_beta   90.00
_cell.angle_gamma   90.00
#
_symmetry.space_group_name_H-M   'P 1'
#
loop_
_entity.id
_entity.type
_entity.pdbx_description
1 polymer ?
#
loop_
_entity_poly.entity_id
_entity_poly.type
_entity_poly.pdbx_seq_one_letter_code
_entity_poly.pdbx_strand_id
1 'polypeptide(L)'
;MHEHLPHGGTIRKLWIGEADAYRDHLLRLDPESRHRRFSGAVGDDFIARHAASIGGFGVVVYGFFIDGTLRGAAELRPAAPLAREAEAAFSIEQPWQSHGVGSVLLERILLTARNRGIAALQMQCLGDNRRMQQLARKFDADLKFDFGSVVGEVDASRLTPLSLLREWTEDGWGFVNAMLDAQSRLVRAG
;
A
#
# COMPACT_ATOMS: atom_id res chain seq x y z
N MET A 1 18.53 5.71 -7.10
CA MET A 1 18.82 4.79 -5.97
C MET A 1 18.12 3.49 -6.32
N HIS A 2 18.85 2.42 -6.62
CA HIS A 2 18.23 1.13 -6.95
C HIS A 2 17.55 0.59 -5.69
N GLU A 3 16.23 0.49 -5.74
CA GLU A 3 15.45 -0.16 -4.69
C GLU A 3 15.84 -1.64 -4.65
N HIS A 4 16.63 -2.03 -3.66
CA HIS A 4 16.92 -3.46 -3.43
C HIS A 4 15.72 -4.09 -2.74
N LEU A 5 14.73 -4.48 -3.55
CA LEU A 5 13.61 -5.30 -3.09
C LEU A 5 14.07 -6.76 -2.92
N PRO A 6 13.57 -7.48 -1.91
CA PRO A 6 13.95 -8.87 -1.69
C PRO A 6 13.55 -9.74 -2.89
N HIS A 7 14.41 -10.68 -3.26
CA HIS A 7 14.14 -11.74 -4.25
C HIS A 7 13.67 -11.25 -5.63
N GLY A 8 14.16 -10.10 -6.12
CA GLY A 8 13.75 -9.58 -7.43
C GLY A 8 12.29 -9.13 -7.50
N GLY A 9 11.68 -8.87 -6.34
CA GLY A 9 10.30 -8.38 -6.26
C GLY A 9 10.10 -7.04 -6.95
N THR A 10 8.89 -6.78 -7.40
CA THR A 10 8.49 -5.54 -8.06
C THR A 10 7.40 -4.83 -7.26
N ILE A 11 7.45 -3.48 -7.25
CA ILE A 11 6.36 -2.67 -6.69
C ILE A 11 5.71 -1.90 -7.83
N ARG A 12 4.39 -2.05 -7.93
CA ARG A 12 3.57 -1.35 -8.91
C ARG A 12 2.17 -1.08 -8.37
N LYS A 13 1.48 -0.16 -9.02
CA LYS A 13 0.06 0.13 -8.73
C LYS A 13 -0.83 -1.04 -9.16
N LEU A 14 -1.86 -1.32 -8.39
CA LEU A 14 -2.92 -2.24 -8.77
C LEU A 14 -3.94 -1.54 -9.66
N TRP A 15 -4.42 -2.26 -10.66
CA TRP A 15 -5.51 -1.82 -11.52
C TRP A 15 -6.85 -2.30 -10.95
N ILE A 16 -7.93 -1.65 -11.38
CA ILE A 16 -9.29 -1.98 -10.91
C ILE A 16 -9.65 -3.45 -11.12
N GLY A 17 -9.15 -4.08 -12.18
CA GLY A 17 -9.34 -5.51 -12.48
C GLY A 17 -8.53 -6.47 -11.59
N GLU A 18 -7.68 -5.96 -10.69
CA GLU A 18 -6.86 -6.77 -9.78
C GLU A 18 -7.43 -6.84 -8.35
N ALA A 19 -8.71 -6.52 -8.17
CA ALA A 19 -9.39 -6.63 -6.88
C ALA A 19 -9.31 -8.05 -6.28
N ASP A 20 -9.37 -9.09 -7.12
CA ASP A 20 -9.23 -10.48 -6.68
C ASP A 20 -7.82 -10.77 -6.15
N ALA A 21 -6.78 -10.28 -6.82
CA ALA A 21 -5.40 -10.43 -6.33
C ALA A 21 -5.21 -9.73 -4.98
N TYR A 22 -5.84 -8.58 -4.79
CA TYR A 22 -5.81 -7.85 -3.51
C TYR A 22 -6.58 -8.60 -2.42
N ARG A 23 -7.80 -9.08 -2.72
CA ARG A 23 -8.57 -9.94 -1.81
C ARG A 23 -7.76 -11.15 -1.36
N ASP A 24 -7.18 -11.89 -2.31
CA ASP A 24 -6.45 -13.12 -2.05
C ASP A 24 -5.20 -12.86 -1.20
N HIS A 25 -4.51 -11.73 -1.41
CA HIS A 25 -3.43 -11.29 -0.54
C HIS A 25 -3.91 -11.05 0.90
N LEU A 26 -5.01 -10.31 1.09
CA LEU A 26 -5.55 -10.01 2.41
C LEU A 26 -6.02 -11.28 3.14
N LEU A 27 -6.57 -12.25 2.40
CA LEU A 27 -6.97 -13.55 2.94
C LEU A 27 -5.78 -14.43 3.35
N ARG A 28 -4.62 -14.29 2.69
CA ARG A 28 -3.40 -15.02 3.05
C ARG A 28 -2.65 -14.43 4.24
N LEU A 29 -3.02 -13.25 4.71
CA LEU A 29 -2.42 -12.69 5.91
C LEU A 29 -2.68 -13.64 7.11
N ASP A 30 -1.65 -13.85 7.90
CA ASP A 30 -1.80 -14.52 9.19
C ASP A 30 -2.76 -13.75 10.11
N PRO A 31 -3.37 -14.40 11.13
CA PRO A 31 -4.37 -13.76 11.97
C PRO A 31 -3.90 -12.47 12.63
N GLU A 32 -2.64 -12.40 13.05
CA GLU A 32 -2.05 -11.23 13.70
C GLU A 32 -1.88 -10.08 12.70
N SER A 33 -1.32 -10.35 11.52
CA SER A 33 -1.16 -9.37 10.44
C SER A 33 -2.51 -8.84 9.95
N ARG A 34 -3.52 -9.71 9.84
CA ARG A 34 -4.89 -9.33 9.49
C ARG A 34 -5.51 -8.43 10.56
N HIS A 35 -5.41 -8.81 11.83
CA HIS A 35 -5.89 -8.01 12.96
C HIS A 35 -5.24 -6.62 12.99
N ARG A 36 -3.91 -6.54 12.79
CA ARG A 36 -3.19 -5.26 12.72
C ARG A 36 -3.58 -4.40 11.53
N ARG A 37 -3.87 -5.02 10.37
CA ARG A 37 -4.28 -4.30 9.15
C ARG A 37 -5.64 -3.61 9.31
N PHE A 38 -6.57 -4.25 10.01
CA PHE A 38 -7.94 -3.77 10.14
C PHE A 38 -8.28 -3.25 11.54
N SER A 39 -7.29 -3.18 12.44
CA SER A 39 -7.46 -2.80 13.85
C SER A 39 -8.53 -3.62 14.57
N GLY A 40 -8.75 -4.86 14.12
CA GLY A 40 -9.77 -5.76 14.66
C GLY A 40 -9.93 -7.06 13.89
N ALA A 41 -10.82 -7.92 14.38
CA ALA A 41 -11.18 -9.15 13.69
C ALA A 41 -12.18 -8.84 12.56
N VAL A 42 -11.86 -9.28 11.35
CA VAL A 42 -12.73 -9.13 10.17
C VAL A 42 -12.93 -10.46 9.46
N GLY A 43 -14.16 -10.71 9.00
CA GLY A 43 -14.50 -11.89 8.21
C GLY A 43 -14.15 -11.76 6.73
N ASP A 44 -14.15 -12.88 6.02
CA ASP A 44 -13.77 -12.95 4.61
C ASP A 44 -14.71 -12.12 3.70
N ASP A 45 -15.99 -12.04 4.02
CA ASP A 45 -16.96 -11.19 3.29
C ASP A 45 -16.61 -9.69 3.39
N PHE A 46 -16.13 -9.25 4.56
CA PHE A 46 -15.65 -7.88 4.73
C PHE A 46 -14.42 -7.63 3.85
N ILE A 47 -13.47 -8.57 3.86
CA ILE A 47 -12.24 -8.50 3.04
C ILE A 47 -12.59 -8.45 1.56
N ALA A 48 -13.53 -9.26 1.09
CA ALA A 48 -13.98 -9.25 -0.30
C ALA A 48 -14.56 -7.89 -0.72
N ARG A 49 -15.47 -7.32 0.09
CA ARG A 49 -16.02 -5.98 -0.17
C ARG A 49 -14.96 -4.89 -0.12
N HIS A 50 -14.03 -4.97 0.85
CA HIS A 50 -12.93 -4.01 0.98
C HIS A 50 -12.03 -4.05 -0.27
N ALA A 51 -11.63 -5.24 -0.71
CA ALA A 51 -10.81 -5.39 -1.91
C ALA A 51 -11.52 -4.90 -3.18
N ALA A 52 -12.83 -5.13 -3.31
CA ALA A 52 -13.61 -4.62 -4.44
C ALA A 52 -13.66 -3.08 -4.49
N SER A 53 -13.38 -2.40 -3.38
CA SER A 53 -13.38 -0.93 -3.31
C SER A 53 -12.12 -0.25 -3.89
N ILE A 54 -11.15 -1.00 -4.42
CA ILE A 54 -9.92 -0.42 -5.02
C ILE A 54 -10.21 0.50 -6.22
N GLY A 55 -11.37 0.34 -6.87
CA GLY A 55 -11.85 1.24 -7.92
C GLY A 55 -12.56 2.49 -7.42
N GLY A 56 -12.66 2.67 -6.10
CA GLY A 56 -13.31 3.83 -5.49
C GLY A 56 -12.60 5.14 -5.80
N PHE A 57 -13.34 6.25 -5.67
CA PHE A 57 -12.81 7.57 -6.00
C PHE A 57 -11.55 7.91 -5.21
N GLY A 58 -10.47 8.17 -5.94
CA GLY A 58 -9.17 8.54 -5.34
C GLY A 58 -8.43 7.42 -4.62
N VAL A 59 -9.00 6.22 -4.48
CA VAL A 59 -8.30 5.08 -3.87
C VAL A 59 -7.16 4.62 -4.77
N VAL A 60 -5.99 4.39 -4.17
CA VAL A 60 -4.82 3.83 -4.85
C VAL A 60 -4.25 2.72 -4.01
N VAL A 61 -3.91 1.61 -4.64
CA VAL A 61 -3.20 0.50 -4.00
C VAL A 61 -1.90 0.24 -4.76
N TYR A 62 -0.78 0.28 -4.05
CA TYR A 62 0.50 -0.23 -4.54
C TYR A 62 0.72 -1.63 -4.01
N GLY A 63 1.11 -2.54 -4.88
CA GLY A 63 1.38 -3.93 -4.56
C GLY A 63 2.84 -4.28 -4.71
N PHE A 64 3.37 -5.07 -3.77
CA PHE A 64 4.65 -5.76 -3.86
C PHE A 64 4.41 -7.18 -4.37
N PHE A 65 5.01 -7.51 -5.51
CA PHE A 65 4.83 -8.78 -6.21
C PHE A 65 6.11 -9.60 -6.21
N ILE A 66 5.98 -10.89 -5.97
CA ILE A 66 7.00 -11.92 -6.16
C ILE A 66 6.41 -12.99 -7.08
N ASP A 67 7.09 -13.30 -8.17
CA ASP A 67 6.65 -14.29 -9.17
C ASP A 67 5.18 -14.10 -9.58
N GLY A 68 4.80 -12.83 -9.85
CA GLY A 68 3.45 -12.46 -10.22
C GLY A 68 2.39 -12.58 -9.11
N THR A 69 2.78 -12.94 -7.89
CA THR A 69 1.87 -13.05 -6.75
C THR A 69 2.01 -11.82 -5.84
N LEU A 70 0.90 -11.18 -5.50
CA LEU A 70 0.86 -10.06 -4.55
C LEU A 70 1.18 -10.55 -3.14
N ARG A 71 2.27 -10.03 -2.55
CA ARG A 71 2.79 -10.41 -1.23
C ARG A 71 2.76 -9.29 -0.20
N GLY A 72 2.52 -8.08 -0.66
CA GLY A 72 2.35 -6.91 0.22
C GLY A 72 1.60 -5.81 -0.51
N ALA A 73 0.92 -4.96 0.24
CA ALA A 73 0.17 -3.84 -0.31
C ALA A 73 0.21 -2.61 0.60
N ALA A 74 0.16 -1.44 -0.02
CA ALA A 74 -0.13 -0.18 0.63
C ALA A 74 -1.31 0.49 -0.07
N GLU A 75 -2.28 0.91 0.72
CA GLU A 75 -3.50 1.56 0.26
C GLU A 75 -3.48 3.03 0.67
N LEU A 76 -3.79 3.92 -0.26
CA LEU A 76 -4.10 5.33 -0.04
C LEU A 76 -5.59 5.53 -0.23
N ARG A 77 -6.27 6.03 0.80
CA ARG A 77 -7.70 6.29 0.78
C ARG A 77 -7.97 7.73 1.22
N PRO A 78 -8.40 8.63 0.32
CA PRO A 78 -8.83 9.97 0.70
C PRO A 78 -10.00 9.93 1.68
N ALA A 79 -10.02 10.85 2.66
CA ALA A 79 -11.10 10.97 3.63
C ALA A 79 -12.45 11.33 2.97
N ALA A 80 -12.40 12.10 1.88
CA ALA A 80 -13.55 12.47 1.04
C ALA A 80 -13.05 12.84 -0.37
N PRO A 81 -13.94 12.97 -1.37
CA PRO A 81 -13.58 13.54 -2.67
C PRO A 81 -12.91 14.90 -2.51
N LEU A 82 -11.73 15.07 -3.12
CA LEU A 82 -10.91 16.29 -3.05
C LEU A 82 -10.41 16.67 -1.64
N ALA A 83 -10.50 15.76 -0.67
CA ALA A 83 -9.92 15.99 0.66
C ALA A 83 -8.41 16.18 0.58
N ARG A 84 -7.89 17.06 1.43
CA ARG A 84 -6.45 17.25 1.63
C ARG A 84 -5.85 16.28 2.66
N GLU A 85 -6.66 15.37 3.14
CA GLU A 85 -6.30 14.33 4.12
C GLU A 85 -6.61 12.97 3.53
N ALA A 86 -5.74 12.00 3.78
CA ALA A 86 -5.91 10.62 3.38
C ALA A 86 -5.37 9.68 4.45
N GLU A 87 -5.89 8.47 4.45
CA GLU A 87 -5.36 7.36 5.23
C GLU A 87 -4.42 6.51 4.38
N ALA A 88 -3.31 6.07 4.97
CA ALA A 88 -2.44 5.05 4.42
C ALA A 88 -2.45 3.81 5.30
N ALA A 89 -2.78 2.67 4.70
CA ALA A 89 -2.82 1.39 5.38
C ALA A 89 -1.93 0.36 4.68
N PHE A 90 -1.26 -0.51 5.46
CA PHE A 90 -0.26 -1.43 4.96
C PHE A 90 -0.57 -2.87 5.36
N SER A 91 -0.27 -3.80 4.46
CA SER A 91 -0.30 -5.23 4.72
C SER A 91 0.87 -5.91 4.00
N ILE A 92 1.63 -6.72 4.72
CA ILE A 92 2.75 -7.48 4.15
C ILE A 92 2.70 -8.88 4.76
N GLU A 93 2.70 -9.91 3.92
CA GLU A 93 2.74 -11.30 4.37
C GLU A 93 4.01 -11.56 5.19
N GLN A 94 3.91 -12.33 6.26
CA GLN A 94 4.95 -12.51 7.29
C GLN A 94 6.36 -12.82 6.72
N PRO A 95 6.53 -13.69 5.71
CA PRO A 95 7.85 -13.97 5.14
C PRO A 95 8.56 -12.76 4.52
N TRP A 96 7.81 -11.71 4.17
CA TRP A 96 8.31 -10.52 3.46
C TRP A 96 8.41 -9.28 4.35
N GLN A 97 8.06 -9.42 5.63
CA GLN A 97 8.18 -8.33 6.60
C GLN A 97 9.65 -8.10 6.96
N SER A 98 9.95 -6.86 7.40
CA SER A 98 11.31 -6.45 7.84
C SER A 98 12.40 -6.47 6.75
N HIS A 99 12.03 -6.56 5.48
CA HIS A 99 12.93 -6.52 4.32
C HIS A 99 12.89 -5.18 3.56
N GLY A 100 12.42 -4.10 4.19
CA GLY A 100 12.36 -2.78 3.57
C GLY A 100 11.14 -2.52 2.69
N VAL A 101 10.35 -3.54 2.35
CA VAL A 101 9.16 -3.43 1.47
C VAL A 101 8.20 -2.33 1.93
N GLY A 102 7.91 -2.24 3.24
CA GLY A 102 7.04 -1.20 3.78
C GLY A 102 7.55 0.21 3.56
N SER A 103 8.87 0.43 3.59
CA SER A 103 9.47 1.74 3.32
C SER A 103 9.27 2.17 1.87
N VAL A 104 9.53 1.25 0.93
CA VAL A 104 9.33 1.53 -0.50
C VAL A 104 7.87 1.77 -0.82
N LEU A 105 6.96 0.97 -0.26
CA LEU A 105 5.52 1.19 -0.40
C LEU A 105 5.08 2.56 0.15
N LEU A 106 5.60 2.99 1.31
CA LEU A 106 5.27 4.29 1.86
C LEU A 106 5.82 5.43 0.99
N GLU A 107 7.03 5.30 0.43
CA GLU A 107 7.56 6.28 -0.53
C GLU A 107 6.63 6.47 -1.74
N ARG A 108 6.06 5.37 -2.28
CA ARG A 108 5.08 5.42 -3.38
C ARG A 108 3.78 6.11 -2.97
N ILE A 109 3.27 5.79 -1.78
CA ILE A 109 2.07 6.42 -1.23
C ILE A 109 2.29 7.92 -1.03
N LEU A 110 3.42 8.33 -0.44
CA LEU A 110 3.75 9.75 -0.22
C LEU A 110 3.89 10.52 -1.54
N LEU A 111 4.53 9.93 -2.55
CA LEU A 111 4.63 10.53 -3.88
C LEU A 111 3.24 10.78 -4.48
N THR A 112 2.38 9.76 -4.45
CA THR A 112 1.00 9.84 -4.94
C THR A 112 0.17 10.86 -4.15
N ALA A 113 0.29 10.89 -2.83
CA ALA A 113 -0.39 11.85 -1.97
C ALA A 113 0.00 13.29 -2.33
N ARG A 114 1.29 13.57 -2.47
CA ARG A 114 1.82 14.89 -2.90
C ARG A 114 1.25 15.31 -4.24
N ASN A 115 1.28 14.41 -5.23
CA ASN A 115 0.82 14.69 -6.59
C ASN A 115 -0.70 14.92 -6.67
N ARG A 116 -1.44 14.52 -5.65
CA ARG A 116 -2.90 14.74 -5.52
C ARG A 116 -3.26 15.90 -4.61
N GLY A 117 -2.27 16.65 -4.11
CA GLY A 117 -2.50 17.78 -3.21
C GLY A 117 -2.96 17.39 -1.80
N ILE A 118 -2.76 16.11 -1.41
CA ILE A 118 -2.97 15.64 -0.04
C ILE A 118 -1.87 16.25 0.82
N ALA A 119 -2.25 16.99 1.84
CA ALA A 119 -1.34 17.67 2.76
C ALA A 119 -1.02 16.82 3.98
N ALA A 120 -1.99 16.05 4.49
CA ALA A 120 -1.83 15.20 5.65
C ALA A 120 -2.12 13.74 5.32
N LEU A 121 -1.16 12.86 5.61
CA LEU A 121 -1.30 11.42 5.47
C LEU A 121 -1.36 10.79 6.86
N GLN A 122 -2.49 10.18 7.19
CA GLN A 122 -2.70 9.51 8.46
C GLN A 122 -2.40 8.02 8.34
N MET A 123 -1.67 7.49 9.31
CA MET A 123 -1.37 6.06 9.43
C MET A 123 -1.83 5.58 10.80
N GLN A 124 -2.95 4.87 10.85
CA GLN A 124 -3.45 4.32 12.10
C GLN A 124 -2.90 2.91 12.33
N CYS A 125 -2.44 2.64 13.55
CA CYS A 125 -2.01 1.31 13.96
C CYS A 125 -2.29 1.04 15.44
N LEU A 126 -2.32 -0.23 15.81
CA LEU A 126 -2.40 -0.64 17.20
C LEU A 126 -1.14 -0.23 17.96
N GLY A 127 -1.27 0.09 19.25
CA GLY A 127 -0.18 0.56 20.11
C GLY A 127 0.98 -0.43 20.28
N ASP A 128 0.75 -1.72 20.05
CA ASP A 128 1.76 -2.79 20.06
C ASP A 128 2.45 -2.99 18.69
N ASN A 129 1.96 -2.35 17.62
CA ASN A 129 2.52 -2.46 16.28
C ASN A 129 3.80 -1.61 16.11
N ARG A 130 4.88 -2.03 16.79
CA ARG A 130 6.17 -1.32 16.78
C ARG A 130 6.75 -1.15 15.38
N ARG A 131 6.50 -2.10 14.46
CA ARG A 131 7.00 -2.02 13.07
C ARG A 131 6.39 -0.85 12.32
N MET A 132 5.07 -0.66 12.46
CA MET A 132 4.38 0.47 11.83
C MET A 132 4.83 1.81 12.43
N GLN A 133 5.02 1.87 13.75
CA GLN A 133 5.54 3.06 14.42
C GLN A 133 6.97 3.39 13.97
N GLN A 134 7.84 2.39 13.80
CA GLN A 134 9.20 2.58 13.27
C GLN A 134 9.17 3.07 11.82
N LEU A 135 8.27 2.51 10.99
CA LEU A 135 8.07 2.96 9.63
C LEU A 135 7.63 4.43 9.60
N ALA A 136 6.64 4.80 10.41
CA ALA A 136 6.15 6.18 10.50
C ALA A 136 7.27 7.15 10.93
N ARG A 137 8.03 6.82 11.98
CA ARG A 137 9.16 7.64 12.45
C ARG A 137 10.25 7.81 11.39
N LYS A 138 10.52 6.79 10.57
CA LYS A 138 11.52 6.88 9.49
C LYS A 138 11.17 7.97 8.47
N PHE A 139 9.90 8.34 8.37
CA PHE A 139 9.38 9.36 7.45
C PHE A 139 8.93 10.63 8.19
N ASP A 140 9.51 10.87 9.38
CA ASP A 140 9.26 12.08 10.19
C ASP A 140 7.78 12.29 10.54
N ALA A 141 7.03 11.17 10.74
CA ALA A 141 5.65 11.26 11.17
C ALA A 141 5.54 11.75 12.61
N ASP A 142 4.64 12.69 12.84
CA ASP A 142 4.19 13.05 14.19
C ASP A 142 3.27 11.95 14.73
N LEU A 143 3.70 11.28 15.81
CA LEU A 143 2.97 10.16 16.40
C LEU A 143 2.12 10.62 17.57
N LYS A 144 0.81 10.49 17.44
CA LYS A 144 -0.18 10.76 18.49
C LYS A 144 -0.69 9.43 19.06
N PHE A 145 -0.63 9.27 20.37
CA PHE A 145 -1.10 8.09 21.08
C PHE A 145 -2.48 8.35 21.66
N ASP A 146 -3.44 7.49 21.32
CA ASP A 146 -4.81 7.58 21.81
C ASP A 146 -5.38 6.18 22.11
N PHE A 147 -5.79 5.95 23.38
CA PHE A 147 -6.48 4.75 23.88
C PHE A 147 -6.08 3.40 23.24
N GLY A 148 -4.76 3.11 23.16
CA GLY A 148 -4.25 1.84 22.62
C GLY A 148 -4.04 1.83 21.10
N SER A 149 -4.32 2.94 20.41
CA SER A 149 -3.98 3.18 19.01
C SER A 149 -2.90 4.26 18.87
N VAL A 150 -2.22 4.25 17.72
CA VAL A 150 -1.24 5.28 17.35
C VAL A 150 -1.61 5.82 15.99
N VAL A 151 -1.76 7.13 15.90
CA VAL A 151 -1.94 7.82 14.61
C VAL A 151 -0.64 8.53 14.27
N GLY A 152 -0.05 8.18 13.13
CA GLY A 152 1.09 8.88 12.55
C GLY A 152 0.60 9.85 11.48
N GLU A 153 0.94 11.12 11.60
CA GLU A 153 0.65 12.14 10.60
C GLU A 153 1.93 12.53 9.87
N VAL A 154 1.95 12.38 8.56
CA VAL A 154 3.07 12.79 7.70
C VAL A 154 2.63 14.00 6.87
N ASP A 155 3.42 15.07 6.94
CA ASP A 155 3.22 16.21 6.02
C ASP A 155 3.62 15.80 4.60
N ALA A 156 2.65 15.68 3.72
CA ALA A 156 2.82 15.34 2.32
C ALA A 156 3.02 16.59 1.43
N SER A 157 3.57 17.69 1.97
CA SER A 157 3.59 18.98 1.29
C SER A 157 4.50 19.05 0.04
N ARG A 158 3.95 19.74 -0.96
CA ARG A 158 4.51 20.32 -2.20
C ARG A 158 4.69 19.38 -3.39
N LEU A 159 3.78 19.56 -4.34
CA LEU A 159 3.91 19.13 -5.73
C LEU A 159 5.20 19.71 -6.34
N THR A 160 5.99 18.86 -6.97
CA THR A 160 7.03 19.27 -7.89
C THR A 160 6.76 18.68 -9.27
N PRO A 161 7.08 19.38 -10.39
CA PRO A 161 6.94 18.80 -11.73
C PRO A 161 7.67 17.45 -11.86
N LEU A 162 8.78 17.31 -11.16
CA LEU A 162 9.58 16.08 -11.14
C LEU A 162 8.85 14.92 -10.45
N SER A 163 8.06 15.20 -9.39
CA SER A 163 7.29 14.16 -8.68
C SER A 163 6.14 13.62 -9.54
N LEU A 164 5.48 14.49 -10.32
CA LEU A 164 4.43 14.08 -11.27
C LEU A 164 5.01 13.20 -12.40
N LEU A 165 6.15 13.60 -12.97
CA LEU A 165 6.81 12.84 -14.02
C LEU A 165 7.26 11.46 -13.50
N ARG A 166 7.79 11.40 -12.29
CA ARG A 166 8.22 10.15 -11.66
C ARG A 166 7.05 9.20 -11.44
N GLU A 167 5.92 9.66 -10.91
CA GLU A 167 4.73 8.82 -10.74
C GLU A 167 4.25 8.27 -12.08
N TRP A 168 4.22 9.12 -13.13
CA TRP A 168 3.74 8.73 -14.46
C TRP A 168 4.64 7.69 -15.13
N THR A 169 5.94 7.82 -15.02
CA THR A 169 6.89 6.83 -15.54
C THR A 169 6.81 5.50 -14.78
N GLU A 170 6.65 5.53 -13.47
CA GLU A 170 6.51 4.35 -12.63
C GLU A 170 5.19 3.61 -12.89
N ASP A 171 4.08 4.33 -13.07
CA ASP A 171 2.78 3.76 -13.44
C ASP A 171 2.84 3.13 -14.85
N GLY A 172 3.56 3.72 -15.80
CA GLY A 172 3.76 3.16 -17.15
C GLY A 172 4.53 1.84 -17.12
N TRP A 173 5.62 1.75 -16.40
CA TRP A 173 6.36 0.51 -16.21
C TRP A 173 5.55 -0.54 -15.43
N GLY A 174 4.76 -0.11 -14.46
CA GLY A 174 3.84 -0.97 -13.72
C GLY A 174 2.80 -1.65 -14.61
N PHE A 175 2.27 -0.92 -15.61
CA PHE A 175 1.32 -1.48 -16.59
C PHE A 175 1.96 -2.56 -17.47
N VAL A 176 3.17 -2.30 -17.99
CA VAL A 176 3.91 -3.28 -18.80
C VAL A 176 4.19 -4.54 -18.00
N ASN A 177 4.65 -4.42 -16.75
CA ASN A 177 4.90 -5.56 -15.88
C ASN A 177 3.60 -6.34 -15.58
N ALA A 178 2.48 -5.66 -15.34
CA ALA A 178 1.18 -6.31 -15.13
C ALA A 178 0.73 -7.13 -16.34
N MET A 179 0.94 -6.61 -17.57
CA MET A 179 0.65 -7.34 -18.80
C MET A 179 1.55 -8.57 -18.97
N LEU A 180 2.84 -8.44 -18.69
CA LEU A 180 3.80 -9.56 -18.77
C LEU A 180 3.47 -10.65 -17.74
N ASP A 181 3.10 -10.27 -16.52
CA ASP A 181 2.67 -11.19 -15.48
C ASP A 181 1.37 -11.93 -15.88
N ALA A 182 0.41 -11.21 -16.47
CA ALA A 182 -0.82 -11.82 -16.97
C ALA A 182 -0.55 -12.84 -18.08
N GLN A 183 0.32 -12.51 -19.04
CA GLN A 183 0.73 -13.43 -20.08
C GLN A 183 1.44 -14.68 -19.55
N SER A 184 2.34 -14.50 -18.57
CA SER A 184 3.08 -15.62 -17.97
C SER A 184 2.17 -16.60 -17.22
N ARG A 185 1.09 -16.11 -16.62
CA ARG A 185 0.07 -16.96 -15.96
C ARG A 185 -0.74 -17.78 -16.97
N LEU A 186 -1.12 -17.17 -18.10
CA LEU A 186 -1.83 -17.88 -19.18
C LEU A 186 -1.00 -19.00 -19.80
N VAL A 187 0.30 -18.78 -19.99
CA VAL A 187 1.24 -19.78 -20.52
C VAL A 187 1.49 -20.94 -19.54
N ARG A 188 1.41 -20.70 -18.21
CA ARG A 188 1.59 -21.75 -17.19
C ARG A 188 0.32 -22.56 -16.90
N ALA A 189 -0.85 -22.06 -17.33
CA ALA A 189 -2.16 -22.69 -17.11
C ALA A 189 -2.63 -23.54 -18.30
N GLY A 190 -1.92 -23.55 -19.45
CA GLY A 190 -2.13 -24.40 -20.62
C GLY A 190 -1.05 -25.46 -20.74
#